data_772509dab14841d42a93d6c1e095957a
#
_entry.id   772509dab14841d42a93d6c1e095957a
#
_cell.length_a   1.000
_cell.length_b   1.000
_cell.length_c   1.000
_cell.angle_alpha   90.00
_cell.angle_beta   90.00
_cell.angle_gamma   90.00
#
_symmetry.space_group_name_H-M   'P 1'
#
loop_
_entity.id
_entity.type
_entity.pdbx_description
1 polymer ?
#
loop_
_entity_poly.entity_id
_entity_poly.type
_entity_poly.pdbx_seq_one_letter_code
_entity_poly.pdbx_strand_id
1 'polypeptide(L)'
;MKFEEQICSSILSAVKELYGQEVPVEQVQLQKTKSTFEGHLTLVVFPFVKLSKKKPEDTAQEIGDFVAQHCSNLVSGFNVVKGFLNFVVAPQAWVSQLNTIATEEHFGEKAVQNDSPLVMIEYSSPNTNKPLHLGHVRNNLLGWSLSQIMQANGNKVVKTNIVNDRGIHICKSMLAWQKWGNGETPETSGKKGDHLVGDCYVAFDKHYKEECKELQKQYIAEGLTEEQAAEKAKEEAPLIKEARQMLVKWEQNDPEVRELWSKMNNWVYAGFDETYKKMGVSFDKIYYESDTYLEGKGKVEEGLAKGLFFRKDDNSVWADLSNEGLDQKLLLRSDGTSVYMTQDIGTADLRFKEYPIDKMIYVVGNEQNYHFQVLSILLDRLGFSWGKDLVHFSYGMVELPNGKMKSREGTVVDADELMEEMINDAKEASDKADKLKDMSEEERAEIARIVGLGALKYFILKVDARKNMLFNPEESIDFNGNTGPFIQYTHARICSILRKAKAENIDIPATLAEDAPLNEKETALIQKLSEYEMAVQQAGKDYSPSGIANYCYELTKEFNQFYHDYTILGEADNKKKMVRLVLAKSVAKVIKNGMRLLGIEVPERM
;
A
#
# COMPACT_ATOMS: atom_id res chain seq x y z
N MET A 1 -1.88 -4.98 -24.29
CA MET A 1 -2.16 -4.10 -25.49
C MET A 1 -3.05 -4.85 -26.45
N LYS A 2 -4.12 -4.21 -26.98
CA LYS A 2 -5.07 -4.88 -27.91
C LYS A 2 -4.38 -5.48 -29.14
N PHE A 3 -3.35 -4.86 -29.68
CA PHE A 3 -2.62 -5.41 -30.83
C PHE A 3 -1.69 -6.59 -30.45
N GLU A 4 -1.18 -6.65 -29.21
CA GLU A 4 -0.44 -7.84 -28.73
C GLU A 4 -1.31 -9.08 -28.69
N GLU A 5 -2.56 -8.94 -28.21
CA GLU A 5 -3.53 -10.04 -28.20
C GLU A 5 -3.84 -10.54 -29.61
N GLN A 6 -3.91 -9.63 -30.59
CA GLN A 6 -4.13 -9.98 -31.98
C GLN A 6 -2.90 -10.69 -32.58
N ILE A 7 -1.68 -10.23 -32.25
CA ILE A 7 -0.44 -10.90 -32.63
C ILE A 7 -0.36 -12.30 -31.98
N CYS A 8 -0.68 -12.42 -30.69
CA CYS A 8 -0.78 -13.72 -30.01
C CYS A 8 -1.78 -14.66 -30.70
N SER A 9 -2.97 -14.17 -31.05
CA SER A 9 -3.97 -14.96 -31.74
C SER A 9 -3.49 -15.42 -33.12
N SER A 10 -2.76 -14.56 -33.86
CA SER A 10 -2.15 -14.93 -35.14
C SER A 10 -1.04 -15.98 -34.95
N ILE A 11 -0.25 -15.91 -33.89
CA ILE A 11 0.77 -16.94 -33.59
C ILE A 11 0.09 -18.28 -33.26
N LEU A 12 -1.00 -18.29 -32.48
CA LEU A 12 -1.78 -19.51 -32.23
C LEU A 12 -2.32 -20.12 -33.53
N SER A 13 -2.85 -19.28 -34.40
CA SER A 13 -3.32 -19.71 -35.76
C SER A 13 -2.17 -20.28 -36.58
N ALA A 14 -0.99 -19.62 -36.56
CA ALA A 14 0.20 -20.11 -37.24
C ALA A 14 0.60 -21.51 -36.75
N VAL A 15 0.66 -21.73 -35.47
CA VAL A 15 1.01 -23.03 -34.87
C VAL A 15 0.00 -24.11 -35.28
N LYS A 16 -1.31 -23.77 -35.25
CA LYS A 16 -2.37 -24.70 -35.66
C LYS A 16 -2.30 -25.04 -37.14
N GLU A 17 -2.15 -24.05 -38.02
CA GLU A 17 -2.16 -24.27 -39.49
C GLU A 17 -0.86 -24.91 -39.99
N LEU A 18 0.30 -24.48 -39.49
CA LEU A 18 1.61 -25.00 -39.91
C LEU A 18 1.95 -26.36 -39.31
N TYR A 19 1.53 -26.62 -38.06
CA TYR A 19 1.97 -27.83 -37.34
C TYR A 19 0.80 -28.75 -36.94
N GLY A 20 -0.46 -28.39 -37.23
CA GLY A 20 -1.62 -29.22 -36.96
C GLY A 20 -1.97 -29.41 -35.48
N GLN A 21 -1.49 -28.55 -34.60
CA GLN A 21 -1.73 -28.66 -33.17
C GLN A 21 -2.19 -27.35 -32.52
N GLU A 22 -3.17 -27.45 -31.66
CA GLU A 22 -3.59 -26.34 -30.78
C GLU A 22 -2.71 -26.28 -29.54
N VAL A 23 -2.30 -25.09 -29.16
CA VAL A 23 -1.52 -24.82 -27.94
C VAL A 23 -2.26 -23.80 -27.08
N PRO A 24 -2.14 -23.90 -25.74
CA PRO A 24 -2.72 -22.90 -24.85
C PRO A 24 -2.04 -21.54 -25.04
N VAL A 25 -2.82 -20.47 -24.84
CA VAL A 25 -2.35 -19.08 -25.03
C VAL A 25 -1.15 -18.74 -24.14
N GLU A 26 -1.05 -19.38 -22.99
CA GLU A 26 0.03 -19.20 -22.00
C GLU A 26 1.41 -19.63 -22.55
N GLN A 27 1.44 -20.43 -23.61
CA GLN A 27 2.69 -20.80 -24.28
C GLN A 27 3.20 -19.72 -25.25
N VAL A 28 2.32 -18.79 -25.66
CA VAL A 28 2.70 -17.63 -26.49
C VAL A 28 3.18 -16.52 -25.58
N GLN A 29 4.47 -16.52 -25.29
CA GLN A 29 5.10 -15.50 -24.44
C GLN A 29 5.73 -14.42 -25.31
N LEU A 30 5.02 -13.31 -25.49
CA LEU A 30 5.58 -12.09 -26.06
C LEU A 30 6.26 -11.27 -24.96
N GLN A 31 7.44 -10.76 -25.25
CA GLN A 31 8.18 -9.88 -24.37
C GLN A 31 8.81 -8.73 -25.17
N LYS A 32 9.16 -7.64 -24.49
CA LYS A 32 9.85 -6.51 -25.11
C LYS A 32 11.18 -6.98 -25.73
N THR A 33 11.42 -6.59 -26.98
CA THR A 33 12.70 -6.89 -27.65
C THR A 33 13.86 -6.19 -26.93
N LYS A 34 14.97 -6.92 -26.73
CA LYS A 34 16.17 -6.31 -26.14
C LYS A 34 16.72 -5.22 -27.05
N SER A 35 17.18 -4.13 -26.47
CA SER A 35 17.69 -2.95 -27.21
C SER A 35 18.85 -3.24 -28.18
N THR A 36 19.50 -4.39 -28.07
CA THR A 36 20.56 -4.84 -28.98
C THR A 36 20.03 -5.46 -30.29
N PHE A 37 18.74 -5.70 -30.39
CA PHE A 37 18.10 -6.30 -31.57
C PHE A 37 17.04 -5.36 -32.12
N GLU A 38 16.87 -5.40 -33.43
CA GLU A 38 15.77 -4.71 -34.10
C GLU A 38 14.43 -5.39 -33.78
N GLY A 39 13.38 -4.59 -33.55
CA GLY A 39 12.03 -5.05 -33.25
C GLY A 39 11.47 -4.47 -31.96
N HIS A 40 10.21 -4.74 -31.69
CA HIS A 40 9.47 -4.22 -30.53
C HIS A 40 9.01 -5.34 -29.61
N LEU A 41 8.58 -6.49 -30.19
CA LEU A 41 8.09 -7.65 -29.46
C LEU A 41 8.84 -8.90 -29.88
N THR A 42 9.27 -9.69 -28.91
CA THR A 42 10.00 -10.95 -29.13
C THR A 42 9.15 -12.13 -28.68
N LEU A 43 8.97 -13.11 -29.58
CA LEU A 43 8.45 -14.44 -29.27
C LEU A 43 9.61 -15.41 -29.04
N VAL A 44 9.56 -16.13 -27.93
CA VAL A 44 10.46 -17.26 -27.66
C VAL A 44 9.89 -18.52 -28.32
N VAL A 45 10.49 -18.99 -29.41
CA VAL A 45 9.93 -20.10 -30.20
C VAL A 45 10.26 -21.50 -29.69
N PHE A 46 11.13 -21.66 -28.71
CA PHE A 46 11.56 -22.97 -28.20
C PHE A 46 10.40 -23.90 -27.79
N PRO A 47 9.27 -23.43 -27.20
CA PRO A 47 8.12 -24.29 -26.92
C PRO A 47 7.53 -24.96 -28.16
N PHE A 48 7.64 -24.32 -29.34
CA PHE A 48 7.03 -24.77 -30.60
C PHE A 48 7.96 -25.67 -31.43
N VAL A 49 9.25 -25.74 -31.10
CA VAL A 49 10.26 -26.56 -31.83
C VAL A 49 9.90 -28.04 -31.84
N LYS A 50 9.32 -28.55 -30.75
CA LYS A 50 8.86 -29.95 -30.67
C LYS A 50 7.69 -30.23 -31.61
N LEU A 51 6.87 -29.23 -31.90
CA LEU A 51 5.69 -29.32 -32.76
C LEU A 51 6.10 -29.24 -34.25
N SER A 52 6.98 -28.28 -34.58
CA SER A 52 7.49 -28.08 -35.92
C SER A 52 8.42 -29.20 -36.36
N LYS A 53 9.12 -29.85 -35.42
CA LYS A 53 10.23 -30.83 -35.70
C LYS A 53 11.35 -30.24 -36.56
N LYS A 54 11.54 -28.92 -36.49
CA LYS A 54 12.56 -28.15 -37.22
C LYS A 54 13.53 -27.47 -36.27
N LYS A 55 14.54 -26.80 -36.83
CA LYS A 55 15.42 -25.94 -36.03
C LYS A 55 14.66 -24.73 -35.46
N PRO A 56 15.09 -24.16 -34.34
CA PRO A 56 14.46 -22.97 -33.78
C PRO A 56 14.36 -21.81 -34.76
N GLU A 57 15.41 -21.58 -35.57
CA GLU A 57 15.44 -20.52 -36.56
C GLU A 57 14.41 -20.74 -37.68
N ASP A 58 14.29 -21.98 -38.19
CA ASP A 58 13.32 -22.33 -39.22
C ASP A 58 11.88 -22.22 -38.69
N THR A 59 11.65 -22.66 -37.46
CA THR A 59 10.36 -22.52 -36.77
C THR A 59 10.00 -21.04 -36.57
N ALA A 60 10.96 -20.21 -36.16
CA ALA A 60 10.76 -18.77 -35.99
C ALA A 60 10.45 -18.10 -37.34
N GLN A 61 11.16 -18.50 -38.42
CA GLN A 61 10.93 -17.95 -39.75
C GLN A 61 9.51 -18.25 -40.24
N GLU A 62 9.05 -19.50 -40.17
CA GLU A 62 7.72 -19.89 -40.60
C GLU A 62 6.60 -19.19 -39.84
N ILE A 63 6.71 -19.10 -38.51
CA ILE A 63 5.73 -18.36 -37.70
C ILE A 63 5.80 -16.87 -38.04
N GLY A 64 6.99 -16.30 -38.24
CA GLY A 64 7.18 -14.91 -38.63
C GLY A 64 6.55 -14.59 -39.96
N ASP A 65 6.77 -15.42 -41.01
CA ASP A 65 6.18 -15.27 -42.35
C ASP A 65 4.65 -15.32 -42.27
N PHE A 66 4.09 -16.28 -41.53
CA PHE A 66 2.66 -16.40 -41.35
C PHE A 66 2.06 -15.15 -40.69
N VAL A 67 2.63 -14.69 -39.58
CA VAL A 67 2.14 -13.51 -38.85
C VAL A 67 2.27 -12.25 -39.70
N ALA A 68 3.39 -12.06 -40.40
CA ALA A 68 3.58 -10.90 -41.30
C ALA A 68 2.57 -10.88 -42.46
N GLN A 69 2.18 -12.05 -42.94
CA GLN A 69 1.17 -12.16 -44.01
C GLN A 69 -0.25 -11.91 -43.48
N HIS A 70 -0.62 -12.43 -42.32
CA HIS A 70 -2.00 -12.38 -41.78
C HIS A 70 -2.28 -11.17 -40.90
N CYS A 71 -1.22 -10.49 -40.38
CA CYS A 71 -1.32 -9.31 -39.54
C CYS A 71 -0.48 -8.13 -40.09
N SER A 72 -0.47 -7.91 -41.41
CA SER A 72 0.34 -6.87 -42.06
C SER A 72 0.00 -5.43 -41.59
N ASN A 73 -1.20 -5.22 -41.08
CA ASN A 73 -1.60 -3.95 -40.42
C ASN A 73 -1.01 -3.74 -39.02
N LEU A 74 -0.53 -4.80 -38.38
CA LEU A 74 0.05 -4.77 -37.03
C LEU A 74 1.56 -5.01 -37.02
N VAL A 75 2.05 -5.82 -37.97
CA VAL A 75 3.46 -6.21 -38.07
C VAL A 75 3.99 -5.80 -39.44
N SER A 76 4.92 -4.85 -39.46
CA SER A 76 5.56 -4.37 -40.69
C SER A 76 6.76 -5.21 -41.13
N GLY A 77 7.28 -6.05 -40.26
CA GLY A 77 8.42 -6.92 -40.50
C GLY A 77 8.81 -7.71 -39.27
N PHE A 78 9.80 -8.59 -39.42
CA PHE A 78 10.37 -9.34 -38.34
C PHE A 78 11.83 -9.73 -38.63
N ASN A 79 12.56 -10.12 -37.63
CA ASN A 79 13.88 -10.76 -37.77
C ASN A 79 14.00 -11.94 -36.80
N VAL A 80 14.89 -12.88 -37.14
CA VAL A 80 15.14 -14.08 -36.36
C VAL A 80 16.58 -14.08 -35.87
N VAL A 81 16.76 -14.19 -34.56
CA VAL A 81 18.09 -14.25 -33.92
C VAL A 81 18.13 -15.43 -32.95
N LYS A 82 18.85 -16.51 -33.31
CA LYS A 82 19.06 -17.69 -32.44
C LYS A 82 17.75 -18.26 -31.83
N GLY A 83 16.70 -18.38 -32.64
CA GLY A 83 15.42 -18.89 -32.16
C GLY A 83 14.55 -17.89 -31.40
N PHE A 84 14.92 -16.61 -31.41
CA PHE A 84 14.07 -15.50 -30.99
C PHE A 84 13.48 -14.81 -32.21
N LEU A 85 12.16 -14.74 -32.27
CA LEU A 85 11.43 -14.07 -33.35
C LEU A 85 11.06 -12.67 -32.88
N ASN A 86 11.68 -11.65 -33.47
CA ASN A 86 11.49 -10.25 -33.10
C ASN A 86 10.59 -9.57 -34.14
N PHE A 87 9.39 -9.20 -33.74
CA PHE A 87 8.43 -8.49 -34.57
C PHE A 87 8.67 -6.98 -34.57
N VAL A 88 8.61 -6.38 -35.73
CA VAL A 88 8.56 -4.92 -35.92
C VAL A 88 7.08 -4.53 -36.03
N VAL A 89 6.55 -3.91 -34.97
CA VAL A 89 5.15 -3.45 -34.93
C VAL A 89 4.98 -2.26 -35.87
N ALA A 90 3.94 -2.28 -36.68
CA ALA A 90 3.64 -1.24 -37.66
C ALA A 90 3.35 0.13 -36.97
N PRO A 91 3.79 1.26 -37.59
CA PRO A 91 3.54 2.60 -37.01
C PRO A 91 2.05 2.86 -36.71
N GLN A 92 1.16 2.42 -37.56
CA GLN A 92 -0.30 2.58 -37.40
C GLN A 92 -0.82 1.89 -36.13
N ALA A 93 -0.26 0.73 -35.77
CA ALA A 93 -0.62 0.04 -34.53
C ALA A 93 -0.21 0.86 -33.29
N TRP A 94 0.96 1.51 -33.32
CA TRP A 94 1.40 2.40 -32.25
C TRP A 94 0.54 3.66 -32.15
N VAL A 95 0.14 4.26 -33.29
CA VAL A 95 -0.79 5.40 -33.30
C VAL A 95 -2.15 5.00 -32.71
N SER A 96 -2.68 3.84 -33.12
CA SER A 96 -3.93 3.30 -32.56
C SER A 96 -3.84 3.07 -31.06
N GLN A 97 -2.71 2.54 -30.59
CA GLN A 97 -2.46 2.35 -29.16
C GLN A 97 -2.39 3.68 -28.40
N LEU A 98 -1.70 4.68 -28.94
CA LEU A 98 -1.66 6.01 -28.34
C LEU A 98 -3.06 6.64 -28.27
N ASN A 99 -3.88 6.48 -29.32
CA ASN A 99 -5.26 6.95 -29.34
C ASN A 99 -6.10 6.27 -28.25
N THR A 100 -5.94 4.96 -28.04
CA THR A 100 -6.59 4.23 -26.94
C THR A 100 -6.17 4.82 -25.59
N ILE A 101 -4.85 4.98 -25.37
CA ILE A 101 -4.33 5.57 -24.15
C ILE A 101 -4.87 7.00 -23.95
N ALA A 102 -4.94 7.81 -25.00
CA ALA A 102 -5.39 9.19 -24.95
C ALA A 102 -6.87 9.32 -24.59
N THR A 103 -7.72 8.42 -25.05
CA THR A 103 -9.18 8.49 -24.89
C THR A 103 -9.71 7.78 -23.64
N GLU A 104 -9.09 6.70 -23.20
CA GLU A 104 -9.48 5.97 -21.99
C GLU A 104 -9.00 6.73 -20.75
N GLU A 105 -9.92 7.18 -19.88
CA GLU A 105 -9.60 7.94 -18.67
C GLU A 105 -8.82 7.09 -17.67
N HIS A 106 -9.27 5.85 -17.44
CA HIS A 106 -8.65 4.87 -16.55
C HIS A 106 -7.94 3.77 -17.36
N PHE A 107 -7.14 4.20 -18.35
CA PHE A 107 -6.35 3.25 -19.15
C PHE A 107 -5.54 2.32 -18.24
N GLY A 108 -5.59 1.03 -18.52
CA GLY A 108 -4.86 -0.01 -17.79
C GLY A 108 -5.53 -0.51 -16.52
N GLU A 109 -6.67 0.06 -16.13
CA GLU A 109 -7.46 -0.39 -14.98
C GLU A 109 -8.67 -1.22 -15.42
N LYS A 110 -9.03 -2.21 -14.62
CA LYS A 110 -10.24 -3.01 -14.84
C LYS A 110 -11.41 -2.42 -14.06
N ALA A 111 -12.53 -2.23 -14.73
CA ALA A 111 -13.75 -1.77 -14.08
C ALA A 111 -14.29 -2.82 -13.10
N VAL A 112 -14.73 -2.37 -11.93
CA VAL A 112 -15.43 -3.22 -10.95
C VAL A 112 -16.83 -3.55 -11.50
N GLN A 113 -17.18 -4.82 -11.53
CA GLN A 113 -18.47 -5.35 -11.98
C GLN A 113 -19.34 -5.79 -10.79
N ASN A 114 -20.63 -6.08 -11.05
CA ASN A 114 -21.54 -6.55 -9.99
C ASN A 114 -21.14 -7.90 -9.40
N ASP A 115 -20.50 -8.75 -10.15
CA ASP A 115 -20.00 -10.09 -9.78
C ASP A 115 -18.51 -10.10 -9.45
N SER A 116 -17.84 -8.93 -9.41
CA SER A 116 -16.44 -8.84 -9.00
C SER A 116 -16.24 -9.37 -7.58
N PRO A 117 -15.13 -10.09 -7.34
CA PRO A 117 -14.80 -10.61 -6.02
C PRO A 117 -14.60 -9.47 -5.01
N LEU A 118 -14.99 -9.73 -3.77
CA LEU A 118 -14.86 -8.79 -2.66
C LEU A 118 -13.58 -9.08 -1.86
N VAL A 119 -12.71 -8.09 -1.82
CA VAL A 119 -11.47 -8.12 -1.03
C VAL A 119 -11.63 -7.18 0.16
N MET A 120 -11.51 -7.71 1.37
CA MET A 120 -11.43 -6.89 2.58
C MET A 120 -9.97 -6.71 2.97
N ILE A 121 -9.57 -5.47 3.26
CA ILE A 121 -8.19 -5.11 3.62
C ILE A 121 -8.20 -4.40 4.96
N GLU A 122 -7.56 -5.00 5.97
CA GLU A 122 -7.36 -4.40 7.27
C GLU A 122 -5.99 -3.72 7.35
N TYR A 123 -5.97 -2.48 7.82
CA TYR A 123 -4.75 -1.74 8.12
C TYR A 123 -4.97 -0.71 9.22
N SER A 124 -3.90 -0.10 9.71
CA SER A 124 -3.78 0.81 10.84
C SER A 124 -3.75 0.12 12.20
N SER A 125 -4.83 -0.41 12.69
CA SER A 125 -4.97 -1.16 13.98
C SER A 125 -4.30 -0.46 15.17
N PRO A 126 -4.64 0.83 15.47
CA PRO A 126 -3.97 1.61 16.49
C PRO A 126 -4.50 1.31 17.90
N ASN A 127 -3.65 1.58 18.90
CA ASN A 127 -4.07 1.60 20.31
C ASN A 127 -4.44 3.02 20.72
N THR A 128 -5.52 3.19 21.46
CA THR A 128 -6.03 4.52 21.86
C THR A 128 -5.31 5.15 23.05
N ASN A 129 -4.14 4.66 23.42
CA ASN A 129 -3.33 5.23 24.52
C ASN A 129 -2.23 6.19 24.05
N LYS A 130 -2.08 6.39 22.74
CA LYS A 130 -1.02 7.23 22.15
C LYS A 130 -1.40 7.67 20.73
N PRO A 131 -0.81 8.77 20.20
CA PRO A 131 -0.99 9.18 18.82
C PRO A 131 -0.38 8.19 17.83
N LEU A 132 -0.74 8.34 16.55
CA LEU A 132 -0.14 7.58 15.46
C LEU A 132 1.33 7.99 15.28
N HIS A 133 2.17 7.07 14.80
CA HIS A 133 3.60 7.27 14.62
C HIS A 133 4.07 6.77 13.24
N LEU A 134 5.35 6.97 12.91
CA LEU A 134 5.95 6.59 11.63
C LEU A 134 5.63 5.14 11.20
N GLY A 135 5.61 4.18 12.13
CA GLY A 135 5.20 2.80 11.85
C GLY A 135 3.75 2.70 11.35
N HIS A 136 2.84 3.48 11.97
CA HIS A 136 1.45 3.58 11.49
C HIS A 136 1.36 4.28 10.13
N VAL A 137 2.18 5.31 9.88
CA VAL A 137 2.24 5.96 8.57
C VAL A 137 2.56 4.93 7.49
N ARG A 138 3.61 4.12 7.67
CA ARG A 138 3.96 3.06 6.72
C ARG A 138 2.82 2.06 6.53
N ASN A 139 2.24 1.57 7.61
CA ASN A 139 1.12 0.63 7.57
C ASN A 139 -0.07 1.19 6.78
N ASN A 140 -0.48 2.41 7.11
CA ASN A 140 -1.62 3.08 6.46
C ASN A 140 -1.38 3.32 4.97
N LEU A 141 -0.18 3.76 4.58
CA LEU A 141 0.16 4.00 3.18
C LEU A 141 0.18 2.71 2.36
N LEU A 142 0.73 1.63 2.92
CA LEU A 142 0.73 0.31 2.29
C LEU A 142 -0.70 -0.22 2.12
N GLY A 143 -1.52 -0.17 3.19
CA GLY A 143 -2.91 -0.63 3.15
C GLY A 143 -3.77 0.17 2.18
N TRP A 144 -3.65 1.49 2.20
CA TRP A 144 -4.36 2.36 1.27
C TRP A 144 -3.97 2.08 -0.18
N SER A 145 -2.66 2.09 -0.49
CA SER A 145 -2.19 1.83 -1.86
C SER A 145 -2.62 0.45 -2.35
N LEU A 146 -2.50 -0.57 -1.51
CA LEU A 146 -2.96 -1.92 -1.85
C LEU A 146 -4.46 -1.93 -2.17
N SER A 147 -5.29 -1.20 -1.41
CA SER A 147 -6.73 -1.09 -1.67
C SER A 147 -7.03 -0.48 -3.03
N GLN A 148 -6.31 0.58 -3.41
CA GLN A 148 -6.44 1.22 -4.73
C GLN A 148 -6.00 0.30 -5.87
N ILE A 149 -4.88 -0.43 -5.68
CA ILE A 149 -4.36 -1.39 -6.67
C ILE A 149 -5.34 -2.56 -6.86
N MET A 150 -5.91 -3.11 -5.78
CA MET A 150 -6.90 -4.19 -5.88
C MET A 150 -8.17 -3.71 -6.59
N GLN A 151 -8.63 -2.49 -6.33
CA GLN A 151 -9.76 -1.90 -7.02
C GLN A 151 -9.47 -1.69 -8.51
N ALA A 152 -8.28 -1.19 -8.86
CA ALA A 152 -7.84 -1.01 -10.25
C ALA A 152 -7.69 -2.35 -11.01
N ASN A 153 -7.60 -3.47 -10.29
CA ASN A 153 -7.65 -4.83 -10.82
C ASN A 153 -9.07 -5.41 -10.91
N GLY A 154 -10.11 -4.60 -10.72
CA GLY A 154 -11.50 -4.99 -10.88
C GLY A 154 -12.12 -5.67 -9.66
N ASN A 155 -11.51 -5.60 -8.48
CA ASN A 155 -12.10 -6.13 -7.26
C ASN A 155 -12.99 -5.09 -6.57
N LYS A 156 -14.06 -5.53 -5.93
CA LYS A 156 -14.71 -4.75 -4.88
C LYS A 156 -13.79 -4.73 -3.66
N VAL A 157 -13.64 -3.57 -3.03
CA VAL A 157 -12.74 -3.42 -1.88
C VAL A 157 -13.51 -2.84 -0.69
N VAL A 158 -13.34 -3.46 0.46
CA VAL A 158 -13.76 -2.93 1.77
C VAL A 158 -12.51 -2.68 2.61
N LYS A 159 -12.27 -1.42 2.93
CA LYS A 159 -11.16 -1.01 3.80
C LYS A 159 -11.64 -1.03 5.25
N THR A 160 -10.94 -1.75 6.09
CA THR A 160 -11.30 -1.89 7.50
C THR A 160 -10.13 -1.60 8.44
N ASN A 161 -10.48 -1.22 9.65
CA ASN A 161 -9.57 -0.96 10.75
C ASN A 161 -10.11 -1.62 11.99
N ILE A 162 -9.25 -2.13 12.87
CA ILE A 162 -9.63 -2.52 14.22
C ILE A 162 -8.91 -1.60 15.22
N VAL A 163 -9.67 -0.87 16.01
CA VAL A 163 -9.15 0.06 17.00
C VAL A 163 -9.08 -0.64 18.36
N ASN A 164 -7.87 -0.69 18.92
CA ASN A 164 -7.63 -1.30 20.23
C ASN A 164 -7.90 -0.26 21.33
N ASP A 165 -9.15 -0.17 21.74
CA ASP A 165 -9.69 0.84 22.64
C ASP A 165 -9.96 0.32 24.07
N ARG A 166 -9.54 -0.91 24.39
CA ARG A 166 -9.65 -1.50 25.72
C ARG A 166 -8.33 -2.08 26.22
N GLY A 167 -8.29 -2.41 27.49
CA GLY A 167 -7.17 -3.10 28.11
C GLY A 167 -6.39 -2.22 29.08
N ILE A 168 -5.36 -2.81 29.67
CA ILE A 168 -4.58 -2.19 30.76
C ILE A 168 -3.91 -0.87 30.35
N HIS A 169 -3.46 -0.76 29.08
CA HIS A 169 -2.79 0.45 28.59
C HIS A 169 -3.75 1.64 28.52
N ILE A 170 -5.02 1.40 28.18
CA ILE A 170 -6.05 2.44 28.16
C ILE A 170 -6.38 2.87 29.59
N CYS A 171 -6.52 1.90 30.51
CA CYS A 171 -6.74 2.20 31.93
C CYS A 171 -5.59 3.01 32.55
N LYS A 172 -4.34 2.81 32.13
CA LYS A 172 -3.19 3.62 32.57
C LYS A 172 -3.38 5.10 32.20
N SER A 173 -3.78 5.40 30.97
CA SER A 173 -4.04 6.77 30.54
C SER A 173 -5.23 7.38 31.29
N MET A 174 -6.31 6.60 31.49
CA MET A 174 -7.49 7.03 32.24
C MET A 174 -7.15 7.38 33.68
N LEU A 175 -6.41 6.51 34.36
CA LEU A 175 -5.98 6.71 35.75
C LEU A 175 -5.07 7.95 35.86
N ALA A 176 -4.14 8.13 34.95
CA ALA A 176 -3.26 9.30 34.91
C ALA A 176 -4.05 10.59 34.73
N TRP A 177 -5.06 10.61 33.84
CA TRP A 177 -5.92 11.77 33.68
C TRP A 177 -6.70 12.10 34.95
N GLN A 178 -7.22 11.10 35.66
CA GLN A 178 -7.91 11.31 36.94
C GLN A 178 -6.97 11.89 38.02
N LYS A 179 -5.73 11.39 38.09
CA LYS A 179 -4.79 11.78 39.16
C LYS A 179 -4.09 13.12 38.89
N TRP A 180 -3.73 13.37 37.63
CA TRP A 180 -2.83 14.49 37.27
C TRP A 180 -3.35 15.36 36.11
N GLY A 181 -4.44 14.99 35.48
CA GLY A 181 -4.96 15.72 34.32
C GLY A 181 -5.72 17.00 34.66
N ASN A 182 -5.99 17.27 35.94
CA ASN A 182 -6.63 18.50 36.43
C ASN A 182 -7.93 18.90 35.67
N GLY A 183 -8.62 17.92 35.06
CA GLY A 183 -9.82 18.16 34.28
C GLY A 183 -9.57 18.73 32.89
N GLU A 184 -8.33 18.75 32.39
CA GLU A 184 -8.00 19.19 31.03
C GLU A 184 -8.75 18.35 29.97
N THR A 185 -9.22 19.03 28.94
CA THR A 185 -9.84 18.45 27.73
C THR A 185 -9.11 18.96 26.50
N PRO A 186 -9.32 18.38 25.32
CA PRO A 186 -8.76 18.93 24.08
C PRO A 186 -9.09 20.41 23.88
N GLU A 187 -10.33 20.81 24.20
CA GLU A 187 -10.79 22.19 24.05
C GLU A 187 -10.09 23.15 25.02
N THR A 188 -9.88 22.73 26.28
CA THR A 188 -9.26 23.60 27.29
C THR A 188 -7.74 23.67 27.19
N SER A 189 -7.10 22.58 26.75
CA SER A 189 -5.65 22.51 26.57
C SER A 189 -5.16 23.00 25.21
N GLY A 190 -6.04 23.06 24.20
CA GLY A 190 -5.69 23.30 22.82
C GLY A 190 -4.88 22.17 22.17
N LYS A 191 -4.81 21.02 22.82
CA LYS A 191 -4.11 19.82 22.32
C LYS A 191 -5.08 18.91 21.57
N LYS A 192 -4.61 18.27 20.52
CA LYS A 192 -5.33 17.20 19.85
C LYS A 192 -5.60 16.05 20.82
N GLY A 193 -6.76 15.40 20.72
CA GLY A 193 -7.22 14.44 21.71
C GLY A 193 -6.32 13.24 21.94
N ASP A 194 -5.77 12.64 20.90
CA ASP A 194 -4.84 11.52 20.98
C ASP A 194 -3.48 11.93 21.59
N HIS A 195 -3.01 13.16 21.37
CA HIS A 195 -1.84 13.72 22.01
C HIS A 195 -2.06 13.96 23.51
N LEU A 196 -3.24 14.49 23.89
CA LEU A 196 -3.58 14.68 25.31
C LEU A 196 -3.60 13.34 26.06
N VAL A 197 -4.23 12.32 25.48
CA VAL A 197 -4.28 10.98 26.08
C VAL A 197 -2.90 10.32 26.08
N GLY A 198 -2.09 10.56 25.06
CA GLY A 198 -0.69 10.15 25.00
C GLY A 198 0.15 10.76 26.13
N ASP A 199 0.01 12.06 26.38
CA ASP A 199 0.66 12.74 27.51
C ASP A 199 0.28 12.11 28.86
N CYS A 200 -1.00 11.70 29.03
CA CYS A 200 -1.44 10.97 30.22
C CYS A 200 -0.77 9.60 30.34
N TYR A 201 -0.60 8.87 29.24
CA TYR A 201 0.10 7.58 29.23
C TYR A 201 1.55 7.73 29.67
N VAL A 202 2.22 8.75 29.18
CA VAL A 202 3.58 9.12 29.53
C VAL A 202 3.70 9.50 31.01
N ALA A 203 2.77 10.31 31.52
CA ALA A 203 2.71 10.67 32.94
C ALA A 203 2.54 9.43 33.82
N PHE A 204 1.67 8.50 33.44
CA PHE A 204 1.54 7.21 34.15
C PHE A 204 2.87 6.47 34.18
N ASP A 205 3.54 6.30 33.06
CA ASP A 205 4.79 5.53 32.98
C ASP A 205 5.89 6.15 33.84
N LYS A 206 5.98 7.47 33.87
CA LYS A 206 6.93 8.20 34.72
C LYS A 206 6.70 7.89 36.21
N HIS A 207 5.48 8.12 36.70
CA HIS A 207 5.16 7.89 38.11
C HIS A 207 5.24 6.40 38.50
N TYR A 208 4.81 5.51 37.60
CA TYR A 208 4.94 4.07 37.82
C TYR A 208 6.40 3.62 37.93
N LYS A 209 7.31 4.16 37.10
CA LYS A 209 8.75 3.88 37.23
C LYS A 209 9.33 4.40 38.53
N GLU A 210 8.87 5.54 39.05
CA GLU A 210 9.26 6.08 40.35
C GLU A 210 8.81 5.15 41.50
N GLU A 211 7.54 4.72 41.51
CA GLU A 211 7.04 3.72 42.47
C GLU A 211 7.82 2.41 42.42
N CYS A 212 8.07 1.88 41.23
CA CYS A 212 8.85 0.65 41.08
C CYS A 212 10.26 0.77 41.65
N LYS A 213 10.93 1.91 41.45
CA LYS A 213 12.28 2.13 42.00
C LYS A 213 12.28 2.15 43.52
N GLU A 214 11.31 2.80 44.17
CA GLU A 214 11.20 2.83 45.62
C GLU A 214 10.89 1.45 46.19
N LEU A 215 9.93 0.72 45.61
CA LEU A 215 9.62 -0.64 46.04
C LEU A 215 10.78 -1.62 45.79
N GLN A 216 11.51 -1.48 44.71
CA GLN A 216 12.69 -2.31 44.44
C GLN A 216 13.77 -2.13 45.55
N LYS A 217 14.05 -0.89 45.96
CA LYS A 217 14.98 -0.62 47.09
C LYS A 217 14.50 -1.28 48.36
N GLN A 218 13.21 -1.19 48.67
CA GLN A 218 12.62 -1.82 49.83
C GLN A 218 12.78 -3.36 49.78
N TYR A 219 12.46 -4.00 48.67
CA TYR A 219 12.55 -5.45 48.53
C TYR A 219 14.00 -5.96 48.56
N ILE A 220 14.96 -5.20 48.05
CA ILE A 220 16.39 -5.51 48.20
C ILE A 220 16.79 -5.45 49.70
N ALA A 221 16.32 -4.45 50.43
CA ALA A 221 16.55 -4.36 51.89
C ALA A 221 15.89 -5.51 52.66
N GLU A 222 14.80 -6.09 52.16
CA GLU A 222 14.13 -7.28 52.67
C GLU A 222 14.84 -8.60 52.27
N GLY A 223 15.92 -8.54 51.47
CA GLY A 223 16.76 -9.69 51.13
C GLY A 223 16.49 -10.34 49.80
N LEU A 224 15.69 -9.73 48.89
CA LEU A 224 15.52 -10.22 47.53
C LEU A 224 16.71 -9.83 46.67
N THR A 225 16.97 -10.62 45.62
CA THR A 225 17.93 -10.23 44.58
C THR A 225 17.42 -9.04 43.78
N GLU A 226 18.30 -8.30 43.11
CA GLU A 226 17.93 -7.14 42.30
C GLU A 226 16.86 -7.49 41.25
N GLU A 227 16.98 -8.63 40.59
CA GLU A 227 16.05 -9.12 39.57
C GLU A 227 14.69 -9.47 40.19
N GLN A 228 14.67 -10.23 41.26
CA GLN A 228 13.44 -10.58 42.00
C GLN A 228 12.73 -9.34 42.55
N ALA A 229 13.49 -8.40 43.10
CA ALA A 229 12.97 -7.14 43.63
C ALA A 229 12.37 -6.27 42.52
N ALA A 230 13.02 -6.21 41.34
CA ALA A 230 12.52 -5.47 40.19
C ALA A 230 11.22 -6.07 39.63
N GLU A 231 11.13 -7.40 39.49
CA GLU A 231 9.91 -8.06 39.04
C GLU A 231 8.76 -7.88 40.02
N LYS A 232 9.02 -8.11 41.29
CA LYS A 232 8.02 -7.92 42.35
C LYS A 232 7.52 -6.48 42.41
N ALA A 233 8.41 -5.49 42.27
CA ALA A 233 8.05 -4.08 42.27
C ALA A 233 7.10 -3.74 41.09
N LYS A 234 7.35 -4.25 39.90
CA LYS A 234 6.47 -4.06 38.74
C LYS A 234 5.06 -4.62 38.96
N GLU A 235 4.95 -5.76 39.65
CA GLU A 235 3.67 -6.39 39.93
C GLU A 235 2.89 -5.72 41.04
N GLU A 236 3.61 -5.17 42.04
CA GLU A 236 3.03 -4.71 43.30
C GLU A 236 2.93 -3.19 43.42
N ALA A 237 3.44 -2.42 42.45
CA ALA A 237 3.32 -0.98 42.46
C ALA A 237 1.85 -0.54 42.59
N PRO A 238 1.51 0.42 43.45
CA PRO A 238 0.13 0.88 43.64
C PRO A 238 -0.56 1.28 42.34
N LEU A 239 0.09 2.05 41.48
CA LEU A 239 -0.47 2.51 40.20
C LEU A 239 -0.88 1.37 39.28
N ILE A 240 -0.07 0.31 39.16
CA ILE A 240 -0.45 -0.81 38.25
C ILE A 240 -1.60 -1.62 38.85
N LYS A 241 -1.69 -1.73 40.18
CA LYS A 241 -2.81 -2.38 40.88
C LYS A 241 -4.11 -1.59 40.65
N GLU A 242 -4.06 -0.27 40.82
CA GLU A 242 -5.22 0.61 40.52
C GLU A 242 -5.66 0.52 39.05
N ALA A 243 -4.72 0.51 38.10
CA ALA A 243 -5.04 0.35 36.69
C ALA A 243 -5.68 -1.02 36.39
N ARG A 244 -5.20 -2.10 37.02
CA ARG A 244 -5.82 -3.44 36.92
C ARG A 244 -7.24 -3.45 37.51
N GLN A 245 -7.45 -2.81 38.65
CA GLN A 245 -8.79 -2.69 39.25
C GLN A 245 -9.73 -1.88 38.36
N MET A 246 -9.24 -0.83 37.72
CA MET A 246 -10.01 -0.05 36.75
C MET A 246 -10.43 -0.90 35.55
N LEU A 247 -9.56 -1.78 35.03
CA LEU A 247 -9.90 -2.71 33.96
C LEU A 247 -11.01 -3.70 34.40
N VAL A 248 -10.91 -4.25 35.61
CA VAL A 248 -11.95 -5.13 36.17
C VAL A 248 -13.28 -4.39 36.29
N LYS A 249 -13.30 -3.15 36.79
CA LYS A 249 -14.52 -2.31 36.83
C LYS A 249 -15.07 -2.05 35.43
N TRP A 250 -14.21 -1.78 34.45
CA TRP A 250 -14.63 -1.61 33.07
C TRP A 250 -15.36 -2.87 32.52
N GLU A 251 -14.79 -4.07 32.79
CA GLU A 251 -15.41 -5.36 32.41
C GLU A 251 -16.73 -5.65 33.14
N GLN A 252 -16.87 -5.14 34.36
CA GLN A 252 -18.11 -5.22 35.14
C GLN A 252 -19.14 -4.14 34.77
N ASN A 253 -18.86 -3.34 33.74
CA ASN A 253 -19.71 -2.21 33.32
C ASN A 253 -19.94 -1.15 34.40
N ASP A 254 -18.93 -0.85 35.23
CA ASP A 254 -18.99 0.26 36.20
C ASP A 254 -19.28 1.57 35.46
N PRO A 255 -20.35 2.31 35.83
CA PRO A 255 -20.79 3.47 35.06
C PRO A 255 -19.77 4.59 35.00
N GLU A 256 -19.06 4.87 36.11
CA GLU A 256 -18.08 5.97 36.17
C GLU A 256 -16.85 5.65 35.30
N VAL A 257 -16.38 4.41 35.37
CA VAL A 257 -15.23 3.95 34.56
C VAL A 257 -15.61 3.92 33.07
N ARG A 258 -16.80 3.47 32.72
CA ARG A 258 -17.29 3.46 31.34
C ARG A 258 -17.50 4.87 30.77
N GLU A 259 -17.99 5.81 31.55
CA GLU A 259 -18.13 7.20 31.14
C GLU A 259 -16.76 7.83 30.84
N LEU A 260 -15.79 7.66 31.74
CA LEU A 260 -14.43 8.16 31.55
C LEU A 260 -13.77 7.52 30.32
N TRP A 261 -13.89 6.21 30.17
CA TRP A 261 -13.38 5.46 29.03
C TRP A 261 -13.96 5.98 27.72
N SER A 262 -15.28 6.14 27.65
CA SER A 262 -15.96 6.66 26.46
C SER A 262 -15.52 8.09 26.13
N LYS A 263 -15.42 8.95 27.14
CA LYS A 263 -14.99 10.34 27.00
C LYS A 263 -13.57 10.42 26.40
N MET A 264 -12.62 9.71 26.98
CA MET A 264 -11.21 9.77 26.55
C MET A 264 -10.99 9.09 25.19
N ASN A 265 -11.66 7.95 24.91
CA ASN A 265 -11.55 7.31 23.61
C ASN A 265 -12.17 8.17 22.49
N ASN A 266 -13.28 8.87 22.74
CA ASN A 266 -13.84 9.79 21.76
C ASN A 266 -12.88 10.93 21.39
N TRP A 267 -12.07 11.42 22.31
CA TRP A 267 -11.00 12.38 22.01
C TRP A 267 -9.94 11.78 21.10
N VAL A 268 -9.55 10.51 21.36
CA VAL A 268 -8.55 9.80 20.54
C VAL A 268 -9.11 9.50 19.15
N TYR A 269 -10.36 9.06 19.03
CA TYR A 269 -10.99 8.78 17.73
C TYR A 269 -11.02 10.03 16.87
N ALA A 270 -11.43 11.18 17.43
CA ALA A 270 -11.40 12.45 16.72
C ALA A 270 -9.98 12.82 16.28
N GLY A 271 -8.97 12.61 17.14
CA GLY A 271 -7.57 12.84 16.82
C GLY A 271 -7.06 11.93 15.70
N PHE A 272 -7.40 10.65 15.72
CA PHE A 272 -7.05 9.73 14.64
C PHE A 272 -7.69 10.11 13.31
N ASP A 273 -8.95 10.54 13.32
CA ASP A 273 -9.66 10.98 12.11
C ASP A 273 -8.97 12.19 11.45
N GLU A 274 -8.48 13.15 12.24
CA GLU A 274 -7.68 14.27 11.75
C GLU A 274 -6.39 13.79 11.06
N THR A 275 -5.65 12.87 11.70
CA THR A 275 -4.42 12.32 11.14
C THR A 275 -4.69 11.52 9.85
N TYR A 276 -5.73 10.67 9.84
CA TYR A 276 -6.12 9.92 8.63
C TYR A 276 -6.51 10.86 7.48
N LYS A 277 -7.30 11.89 7.77
CA LYS A 277 -7.69 12.89 6.78
C LYS A 277 -6.47 13.62 6.21
N LYS A 278 -5.54 14.06 7.05
CA LYS A 278 -4.29 14.70 6.64
C LYS A 278 -3.43 13.76 5.78
N MET A 279 -3.34 12.49 6.16
CA MET A 279 -2.63 11.46 5.41
C MET A 279 -3.34 11.08 4.10
N GLY A 280 -4.63 11.36 3.96
CA GLY A 280 -5.45 10.99 2.80
C GLY A 280 -5.81 9.50 2.78
N VAL A 281 -6.04 8.89 3.93
CA VAL A 281 -6.52 7.51 4.08
C VAL A 281 -7.89 7.48 4.74
N SER A 282 -8.69 6.46 4.46
CA SER A 282 -10.03 6.30 5.04
C SER A 282 -10.43 4.84 5.14
N PHE A 283 -11.47 4.56 5.92
CA PHE A 283 -12.00 3.22 6.15
C PHE A 283 -13.49 3.19 5.83
N ASP A 284 -13.96 2.06 5.30
CA ASP A 284 -15.38 1.83 5.02
C ASP A 284 -16.07 1.25 6.26
N LYS A 285 -15.32 0.52 7.10
CA LYS A 285 -15.80 -0.05 8.35
C LYS A 285 -14.70 0.00 9.41
N ILE A 286 -15.05 0.46 10.60
CA ILE A 286 -14.17 0.42 11.77
C ILE A 286 -14.77 -0.57 12.78
N TYR A 287 -13.92 -1.48 13.27
CA TYR A 287 -14.21 -2.37 14.38
C TYR A 287 -13.50 -1.85 15.64
N TYR A 288 -14.10 -2.07 16.79
CA TYR A 288 -13.53 -1.70 18.07
C TYR A 288 -13.30 -2.96 18.91
N GLU A 289 -12.13 -3.08 19.52
CA GLU A 289 -11.81 -4.23 20.37
C GLU A 289 -12.82 -4.35 21.52
N SER A 290 -13.29 -3.22 22.06
CA SER A 290 -14.33 -3.15 23.09
C SER A 290 -15.64 -3.85 22.71
N ASP A 291 -15.95 -3.95 21.41
CA ASP A 291 -17.15 -4.62 20.91
C ASP A 291 -16.87 -6.09 20.53
N THR A 292 -15.66 -6.39 20.01
CA THR A 292 -15.35 -7.67 19.38
C THR A 292 -14.65 -8.68 20.31
N TYR A 293 -14.15 -8.26 21.46
CA TYR A 293 -13.30 -9.10 22.32
C TYR A 293 -13.97 -10.37 22.89
N LEU A 294 -15.29 -10.41 22.90
CA LEU A 294 -16.05 -11.58 23.37
C LEU A 294 -16.41 -12.59 22.26
N GLU A 295 -16.31 -12.16 20.97
CA GLU A 295 -16.84 -12.93 19.84
C GLU A 295 -16.13 -14.29 19.64
N GLY A 296 -14.86 -14.39 19.95
CA GLY A 296 -14.07 -15.61 19.70
C GLY A 296 -14.27 -16.72 20.74
N LYS A 297 -14.77 -16.41 21.94
CA LYS A 297 -14.87 -17.37 23.03
C LYS A 297 -15.78 -18.54 22.66
N GLY A 298 -16.96 -18.25 22.10
CA GLY A 298 -17.91 -19.27 21.67
C GLY A 298 -17.32 -20.22 20.61
N LYS A 299 -16.50 -19.70 19.70
CA LYS A 299 -15.82 -20.52 18.67
C LYS A 299 -14.76 -21.43 19.26
N VAL A 300 -14.03 -20.99 20.27
CA VAL A 300 -13.06 -21.82 20.99
C VAL A 300 -13.76 -22.92 21.77
N GLU A 301 -14.88 -22.64 22.44
CA GLU A 301 -15.69 -23.62 23.14
C GLU A 301 -16.32 -24.66 22.17
N GLU A 302 -16.78 -24.21 20.99
CA GLU A 302 -17.21 -25.10 19.92
C GLU A 302 -16.09 -26.04 19.46
N GLY A 303 -14.90 -25.53 19.25
CA GLY A 303 -13.71 -26.30 18.89
C GLY A 303 -13.31 -27.30 19.98
N LEU A 304 -13.43 -26.93 21.24
CA LEU A 304 -13.20 -27.82 22.38
C LEU A 304 -14.23 -28.98 22.40
N ALA A 305 -15.51 -28.69 22.19
CA ALA A 305 -16.57 -29.69 22.12
C ALA A 305 -16.39 -30.67 20.95
N LYS A 306 -15.80 -30.21 19.84
CA LYS A 306 -15.45 -31.04 18.67
C LYS A 306 -14.12 -31.81 18.82
N GLY A 307 -13.40 -31.65 19.93
CA GLY A 307 -12.10 -32.29 20.15
C GLY A 307 -10.96 -31.72 19.34
N LEU A 308 -11.12 -30.51 18.77
CA LEU A 308 -10.06 -29.78 18.02
C LEU A 308 -9.07 -29.11 18.96
N PHE A 309 -9.53 -28.78 20.17
CA PHE A 309 -8.76 -28.15 21.24
C PHE A 309 -8.86 -29.01 22.52
N PHE A 310 -8.01 -28.76 23.48
CA PHE A 310 -7.99 -29.49 24.74
C PHE A 310 -7.86 -28.55 25.93
N ARG A 311 -8.33 -29.05 27.10
CA ARG A 311 -8.26 -28.31 28.37
C ARG A 311 -7.15 -28.89 29.23
N LYS A 312 -6.33 -28.05 29.83
CA LYS A 312 -5.32 -28.44 30.83
C LYS A 312 -5.93 -28.50 32.25
N ASP A 313 -5.16 -29.05 33.18
CA ASP A 313 -5.58 -29.22 34.59
C ASP A 313 -5.88 -27.88 35.29
N ASP A 314 -5.26 -26.80 34.84
CA ASP A 314 -5.49 -25.43 35.33
C ASP A 314 -6.73 -24.77 34.69
N ASN A 315 -7.54 -25.51 33.94
CA ASN A 315 -8.73 -25.05 33.24
C ASN A 315 -8.47 -24.21 31.95
N SER A 316 -7.26 -23.93 31.59
CA SER A 316 -6.92 -23.22 30.37
C SER A 316 -7.19 -24.08 29.11
N VAL A 317 -7.55 -23.44 27.98
CA VAL A 317 -7.84 -24.12 26.70
C VAL A 317 -6.70 -23.85 25.72
N TRP A 318 -6.23 -24.91 25.07
CA TRP A 318 -5.07 -24.91 24.19
C TRP A 318 -5.37 -25.63 22.88
N ALA A 319 -4.70 -25.19 21.81
CA ALA A 319 -4.60 -25.91 20.55
C ALA A 319 -3.22 -26.58 20.45
N ASP A 320 -3.20 -27.87 20.09
CA ASP A 320 -1.97 -28.58 19.75
C ASP A 320 -1.69 -28.42 18.25
N LEU A 321 -0.55 -27.79 17.92
CA LEU A 321 -0.10 -27.51 16.56
C LEU A 321 1.17 -28.29 16.20
N SER A 322 1.50 -29.32 16.99
CA SER A 322 2.73 -30.14 16.79
C SER A 322 2.77 -30.85 15.43
N ASN A 323 1.61 -31.22 14.89
CA ASN A 323 1.51 -31.82 13.55
C ASN A 323 1.90 -30.85 12.42
N GLU A 324 1.79 -29.54 12.65
CA GLU A 324 2.22 -28.47 11.74
C GLU A 324 3.63 -27.96 12.07
N GLY A 325 4.32 -28.62 13.02
CA GLY A 325 5.66 -28.23 13.45
C GLY A 325 5.69 -26.95 14.30
N LEU A 326 4.58 -26.62 14.96
CA LEU A 326 4.44 -25.43 15.81
C LEU A 326 4.17 -25.82 17.26
N ASP A 327 4.38 -24.87 18.18
CA ASP A 327 4.12 -25.06 19.61
C ASP A 327 2.62 -25.06 19.92
N GLN A 328 2.26 -25.59 21.10
CA GLN A 328 0.90 -25.46 21.63
C GLN A 328 0.54 -24.00 21.81
N LYS A 329 -0.69 -23.64 21.43
CA LYS A 329 -1.18 -22.26 21.53
C LYS A 329 -2.29 -22.12 22.55
N LEU A 330 -2.12 -21.20 23.50
CA LEU A 330 -3.16 -20.82 24.46
C LEU A 330 -4.30 -20.09 23.72
N LEU A 331 -5.54 -20.50 23.99
CA LEU A 331 -6.75 -19.89 23.47
C LEU A 331 -7.61 -19.24 24.57
N LEU A 332 -7.79 -19.90 25.72
CA LEU A 332 -8.43 -19.31 26.88
C LEU A 332 -7.56 -19.51 28.12
N ARG A 333 -7.45 -18.48 28.95
CA ARG A 333 -6.77 -18.58 30.24
C ARG A 333 -7.54 -19.44 31.24
N SER A 334 -6.91 -19.78 32.35
CA SER A 334 -7.52 -20.58 33.41
C SER A 334 -8.80 -20.00 34.00
N ASP A 335 -8.93 -18.68 33.99
CA ASP A 335 -10.12 -17.93 34.41
C ASP A 335 -11.19 -17.83 33.31
N GLY A 336 -10.95 -18.42 32.12
CA GLY A 336 -11.86 -18.41 30.98
C GLY A 336 -11.79 -17.12 30.15
N THR A 337 -10.84 -16.22 30.41
CA THR A 337 -10.67 -15.01 29.60
C THR A 337 -9.95 -15.29 28.29
N SER A 338 -10.32 -14.53 27.24
CA SER A 338 -9.76 -14.63 25.89
C SER A 338 -8.34 -14.07 25.82
N VAL A 339 -7.54 -14.62 24.91
CA VAL A 339 -6.26 -14.04 24.46
C VAL A 339 -6.43 -13.42 23.08
N TYR A 340 -5.42 -12.70 22.57
CA TYR A 340 -5.48 -12.06 21.25
C TYR A 340 -5.86 -13.02 20.12
N MET A 341 -5.32 -14.25 20.12
CA MET A 341 -5.67 -15.27 19.13
C MET A 341 -7.18 -15.58 19.09
N THR A 342 -7.80 -15.65 20.25
CA THR A 342 -9.25 -15.90 20.38
C THR A 342 -10.05 -14.71 19.84
N GLN A 343 -9.62 -13.50 20.13
CA GLN A 343 -10.25 -12.29 19.65
C GLN A 343 -10.18 -12.20 18.12
N ASP A 344 -9.03 -12.55 17.52
CA ASP A 344 -8.84 -12.54 16.07
C ASP A 344 -9.72 -13.60 15.38
N ILE A 345 -9.87 -14.79 15.98
CA ILE A 345 -10.81 -15.81 15.48
C ILE A 345 -12.24 -15.25 15.46
N GLY A 346 -12.67 -14.60 16.54
CA GLY A 346 -13.99 -14.00 16.63
C GLY A 346 -14.21 -12.87 15.65
N THR A 347 -13.25 -11.96 15.54
CA THR A 347 -13.32 -10.84 14.59
C THR A 347 -13.35 -11.32 13.14
N ALA A 348 -12.57 -12.36 12.80
CA ALA A 348 -12.61 -12.96 11.47
C ALA A 348 -13.99 -13.58 11.18
N ASP A 349 -14.55 -14.37 12.10
CA ASP A 349 -15.88 -14.96 11.97
C ASP A 349 -16.98 -13.89 11.79
N LEU A 350 -16.92 -12.81 12.56
CA LEU A 350 -17.83 -11.68 12.46
C LEU A 350 -17.80 -11.03 11.08
N ARG A 351 -16.60 -10.74 10.56
CA ARG A 351 -16.41 -10.10 9.26
C ARG A 351 -16.96 -10.91 8.10
N PHE A 352 -16.71 -12.23 8.10
CA PHE A 352 -17.23 -13.14 7.07
C PHE A 352 -18.73 -13.38 7.17
N LYS A 353 -19.35 -13.09 8.32
CA LYS A 353 -20.81 -13.05 8.47
C LYS A 353 -21.42 -11.74 7.96
N GLU A 354 -20.72 -10.62 8.16
CA GLU A 354 -21.20 -9.29 7.75
C GLU A 354 -21.03 -9.05 6.25
N TYR A 355 -19.98 -9.62 5.63
CA TYR A 355 -19.61 -9.39 4.24
C TYR A 355 -19.36 -10.71 3.50
N PRO A 356 -19.78 -10.83 2.23
CA PRO A 356 -19.44 -11.97 1.38
C PRO A 356 -17.99 -11.86 0.89
N ILE A 357 -17.03 -12.05 1.79
CA ILE A 357 -15.60 -11.86 1.52
C ILE A 357 -15.04 -13.03 0.72
N ASP A 358 -14.46 -12.75 -0.45
CA ASP A 358 -13.71 -13.73 -1.24
C ASP A 358 -12.24 -13.79 -0.79
N LYS A 359 -11.68 -12.67 -0.33
CA LYS A 359 -10.30 -12.60 0.14
C LYS A 359 -10.15 -11.60 1.28
N MET A 360 -9.52 -12.04 2.37
CA MET A 360 -9.15 -11.18 3.51
C MET A 360 -7.64 -10.92 3.52
N ILE A 361 -7.24 -9.65 3.57
CA ILE A 361 -5.83 -9.23 3.62
C ILE A 361 -5.61 -8.44 4.91
N TYR A 362 -4.65 -8.90 5.71
CA TYR A 362 -4.18 -8.22 6.92
C TYR A 362 -2.84 -7.54 6.65
N VAL A 363 -2.79 -6.22 6.73
CA VAL A 363 -1.56 -5.42 6.56
C VAL A 363 -0.92 -5.24 7.93
N VAL A 364 0.01 -6.11 8.27
CA VAL A 364 0.63 -6.17 9.61
C VAL A 364 2.14 -6.41 9.50
N GLY A 365 2.91 -5.88 10.45
CA GLY A 365 4.36 -6.03 10.48
C GLY A 365 4.83 -7.50 10.55
N ASN A 366 6.05 -7.75 10.10
CA ASN A 366 6.62 -9.08 9.98
C ASN A 366 6.88 -9.79 11.33
N GLU A 367 6.88 -9.06 12.44
CA GLU A 367 6.93 -9.62 13.79
C GLU A 367 5.70 -10.49 14.12
N GLN A 368 4.60 -10.34 13.39
CA GLN A 368 3.36 -11.10 13.57
C GLN A 368 3.23 -12.31 12.61
N ASN A 369 4.27 -12.65 11.84
CA ASN A 369 4.23 -13.78 10.89
C ASN A 369 3.76 -15.07 11.53
N TYR A 370 4.32 -15.41 12.71
CA TYR A 370 3.92 -16.60 13.46
C TYR A 370 2.45 -16.55 13.90
N HIS A 371 1.98 -15.41 14.35
CA HIS A 371 0.59 -15.23 14.80
C HIS A 371 -0.40 -15.51 13.68
N PHE A 372 -0.20 -14.93 12.48
CA PHE A 372 -1.09 -15.14 11.33
C PHE A 372 -1.01 -16.54 10.75
N GLN A 373 0.16 -17.19 10.81
CA GLN A 373 0.28 -18.61 10.47
C GLN A 373 -0.58 -19.48 11.38
N VAL A 374 -0.53 -19.26 12.68
CA VAL A 374 -1.36 -19.97 13.67
C VAL A 374 -2.83 -19.66 13.45
N LEU A 375 -3.21 -18.40 13.25
CA LEU A 375 -4.60 -17.99 13.02
C LEU A 375 -5.20 -18.73 11.81
N SER A 376 -4.50 -18.77 10.68
CA SER A 376 -4.95 -19.48 9.47
C SER A 376 -5.22 -20.96 9.74
N ILE A 377 -4.31 -21.64 10.45
CA ILE A 377 -4.46 -23.06 10.81
C ILE A 377 -5.69 -23.28 11.71
N LEU A 378 -5.87 -22.44 12.71
CA LEU A 378 -6.99 -22.56 13.66
C LEU A 378 -8.33 -22.32 12.99
N LEU A 379 -8.44 -21.36 12.08
CA LEU A 379 -9.64 -21.08 11.30
C LEU A 379 -9.99 -22.25 10.37
N ASP A 380 -9.00 -22.83 9.71
CA ASP A 380 -9.19 -24.04 8.88
C ASP A 380 -9.68 -25.23 9.72
N ARG A 381 -9.06 -25.50 10.88
CA ARG A 381 -9.49 -26.56 11.81
C ARG A 381 -10.91 -26.36 12.35
N LEU A 382 -11.32 -25.11 12.58
CA LEU A 382 -12.68 -24.77 12.99
C LEU A 382 -13.71 -24.97 11.87
N GLY A 383 -13.25 -25.26 10.64
CA GLY A 383 -14.11 -25.57 9.50
C GLY A 383 -14.48 -24.36 8.66
N PHE A 384 -13.78 -23.24 8.80
CA PHE A 384 -13.95 -22.09 7.92
C PHE A 384 -13.27 -22.37 6.58
N SER A 385 -14.05 -22.47 5.49
CA SER A 385 -13.55 -22.76 4.14
C SER A 385 -12.52 -21.75 3.63
N TRP A 386 -12.58 -20.54 4.14
CA TRP A 386 -11.68 -19.43 3.83
C TRP A 386 -10.45 -19.31 4.77
N GLY A 387 -10.35 -20.19 5.78
CA GLY A 387 -9.28 -20.08 6.80
C GLY A 387 -7.87 -20.11 6.23
N LYS A 388 -7.63 -20.96 5.21
CA LYS A 388 -6.32 -21.04 4.51
C LYS A 388 -6.05 -19.91 3.52
N ASP A 389 -7.09 -19.18 3.12
CA ASP A 389 -7.01 -18.15 2.08
C ASP A 389 -6.77 -16.74 2.66
N LEU A 390 -6.57 -16.64 3.98
CA LEU A 390 -6.17 -15.39 4.62
C LEU A 390 -4.78 -14.97 4.13
N VAL A 391 -4.65 -13.71 3.76
CA VAL A 391 -3.38 -13.14 3.32
C VAL A 391 -2.82 -12.26 4.43
N HIS A 392 -1.68 -12.64 4.99
CA HIS A 392 -0.87 -11.74 5.79
C HIS A 392 0.06 -10.96 4.86
N PHE A 393 -0.30 -9.72 4.54
CA PHE A 393 0.58 -8.79 3.87
C PHE A 393 1.62 -8.29 4.87
N SER A 394 2.68 -9.09 5.00
CA SER A 394 3.77 -8.87 5.95
C SER A 394 4.72 -7.79 5.44
N TYR A 395 5.03 -6.78 6.27
CA TYR A 395 5.96 -5.72 5.90
C TYR A 395 7.06 -5.52 6.95
N GLY A 396 8.23 -5.03 6.49
CA GLY A 396 9.36 -4.73 7.35
C GLY A 396 9.23 -3.40 8.09
N MET A 397 10.11 -3.16 9.06
CA MET A 397 10.10 -1.97 9.89
C MET A 397 10.58 -0.72 9.13
N VAL A 398 10.16 0.44 9.61
CA VAL A 398 10.65 1.75 9.14
C VAL A 398 11.28 2.51 10.31
N GLU A 399 12.46 3.06 10.05
CA GLU A 399 13.25 3.80 11.03
C GLU A 399 13.78 5.10 10.40
N LEU A 400 14.25 6.04 11.23
CA LEU A 400 14.97 7.21 10.78
C LEU A 400 16.49 6.99 10.90
N PRO A 401 17.31 7.56 9.97
CA PRO A 401 18.76 7.33 9.91
C PRO A 401 19.51 7.69 11.21
N ASN A 402 19.03 8.65 11.98
CA ASN A 402 19.71 9.20 13.16
C ASN A 402 18.94 9.07 14.46
N GLY A 403 17.84 8.35 14.50
CA GLY A 403 16.95 8.31 15.67
C GLY A 403 16.44 9.71 16.09
N LYS A 404 16.59 10.71 15.24
CA LYS A 404 16.44 12.14 15.52
C LYS A 404 15.23 12.77 14.84
N MET A 405 14.06 12.13 14.88
CA MET A 405 12.90 12.97 15.11
C MET A 405 12.63 12.86 16.60
N LYS A 406 12.82 13.97 17.29
CA LYS A 406 12.62 14.05 18.71
C LYS A 406 11.13 13.92 18.99
N SER A 407 10.65 12.71 19.26
CA SER A 407 9.53 12.65 20.18
C SER A 407 10.01 13.26 21.50
N ARG A 408 9.16 13.95 22.22
CA ARG A 408 9.49 14.52 23.54
C ARG A 408 10.09 13.50 24.51
N GLU A 409 10.10 12.20 24.14
CA GLU A 409 10.63 11.07 24.89
C GLU A 409 11.63 10.16 24.15
N GLY A 410 12.09 10.52 22.96
CA GLY A 410 13.29 9.90 22.37
C GLY A 410 13.12 8.56 21.65
N THR A 411 11.92 8.00 21.47
CA THR A 411 11.76 6.64 20.92
C THR A 411 10.77 6.47 19.76
N VAL A 412 9.85 7.41 19.53
CA VAL A 412 8.81 7.25 18.49
C VAL A 412 8.58 8.56 17.74
N VAL A 413 8.55 8.49 16.40
CA VAL A 413 8.28 9.64 15.51
C VAL A 413 6.78 9.81 15.36
N ASP A 414 6.24 10.92 15.83
CA ASP A 414 4.83 11.28 15.71
C ASP A 414 4.44 11.48 14.23
N ALA A 415 3.27 10.96 13.82
CA ALA A 415 2.82 11.01 12.45
C ALA A 415 2.45 12.44 12.00
N ASP A 416 1.84 13.22 12.88
CA ASP A 416 1.44 14.60 12.56
C ASP A 416 2.65 15.52 12.44
N GLU A 417 3.61 15.39 13.37
CA GLU A 417 4.88 16.13 13.33
C GLU A 417 5.66 15.80 12.06
N LEU A 418 5.76 14.52 11.68
CA LEU A 418 6.42 14.08 10.45
C LEU A 418 5.78 14.69 9.20
N MET A 419 4.46 14.61 9.09
CA MET A 419 3.75 15.18 7.94
C MET A 419 3.93 16.69 7.87
N GLU A 420 3.91 17.40 9.00
CA GLU A 420 4.10 18.85 9.06
C GLU A 420 5.53 19.24 8.66
N GLU A 421 6.54 18.52 9.14
CA GLU A 421 7.94 18.74 8.75
C GLU A 421 8.10 18.61 7.23
N MET A 422 7.58 17.53 6.64
CA MET A 422 7.65 17.32 5.19
C MET A 422 6.94 18.43 4.38
N ILE A 423 5.82 18.96 4.87
CA ILE A 423 5.10 20.05 4.23
C ILE A 423 5.93 21.34 4.31
N ASN A 424 6.55 21.61 5.47
CA ASN A 424 7.39 22.78 5.67
C ASN A 424 8.66 22.74 4.80
N ASP A 425 9.31 21.58 4.70
CA ASP A 425 10.49 21.37 3.83
C ASP A 425 10.13 21.62 2.35
N ALA A 426 8.96 21.13 1.91
CA ALA A 426 8.46 21.39 0.56
C ALA A 426 8.18 22.87 0.32
N LYS A 427 7.63 23.58 1.31
CA LYS A 427 7.39 25.02 1.25
C LYS A 427 8.71 25.80 1.10
N GLU A 428 9.69 25.48 1.94
CA GLU A 428 11.01 26.12 1.87
C GLU A 428 11.71 25.88 0.53
N ALA A 429 11.65 24.66 0.01
CA ALA A 429 12.23 24.31 -1.30
C ALA A 429 11.56 25.10 -2.44
N SER A 430 10.25 25.26 -2.38
CA SER A 430 9.47 26.01 -3.36
C SER A 430 9.75 27.52 -3.30
N ASP A 431 9.85 28.08 -2.11
CA ASP A 431 10.14 29.52 -1.90
C ASP A 431 11.54 29.88 -2.42
N LYS A 432 12.54 29.00 -2.23
CA LYS A 432 13.90 29.16 -2.78
C LYS A 432 13.93 29.15 -4.31
N ALA A 433 13.05 28.40 -4.95
CA ALA A 433 12.99 28.28 -6.41
C ALA A 433 12.32 29.47 -7.11
N ASP A 434 11.66 30.35 -6.38
CA ASP A 434 11.05 31.62 -6.84
C ASP A 434 10.03 31.52 -8.02
N LYS A 435 9.49 30.30 -8.24
CA LYS A 435 8.65 30.00 -9.40
C LYS A 435 7.15 30.23 -9.18
N LEU A 436 6.72 30.40 -7.94
CA LEU A 436 5.31 30.49 -7.54
C LEU A 436 4.90 31.89 -7.07
N LYS A 437 5.66 32.94 -7.42
CA LYS A 437 5.42 34.31 -6.96
C LYS A 437 4.05 34.88 -7.35
N ASP A 438 3.52 34.41 -8.48
CA ASP A 438 2.24 34.90 -9.01
C ASP A 438 1.02 34.19 -8.40
N MET A 439 1.24 33.29 -7.44
CA MET A 439 0.19 32.50 -6.78
C MET A 439 -0.14 33.06 -5.40
N SER A 440 -1.40 32.86 -4.96
CA SER A 440 -1.82 33.22 -3.61
C SER A 440 -1.09 32.39 -2.55
N GLU A 441 -1.13 32.83 -1.30
CA GLU A 441 -0.50 32.10 -0.20
C GLU A 441 -1.19 30.74 0.03
N GLU A 442 -2.51 30.68 -0.13
CA GLU A 442 -3.31 29.46 -0.02
C GLU A 442 -2.93 28.44 -1.13
N GLU A 443 -2.78 28.90 -2.37
CA GLU A 443 -2.35 28.03 -3.48
C GLU A 443 -0.94 27.50 -3.24
N ARG A 444 -0.02 28.31 -2.75
CA ARG A 444 1.35 27.89 -2.41
C ARG A 444 1.36 26.89 -1.26
N ALA A 445 0.55 27.11 -0.23
CA ALA A 445 0.40 26.19 0.89
C ALA A 445 -0.15 24.83 0.43
N GLU A 446 -1.13 24.83 -0.47
CA GLU A 446 -1.69 23.58 -1.02
C GLU A 446 -0.67 22.83 -1.89
N ILE A 447 0.12 23.52 -2.69
CA ILE A 447 1.22 22.89 -3.45
C ILE A 447 2.25 22.29 -2.49
N ALA A 448 2.64 23.01 -1.43
CA ALA A 448 3.56 22.51 -0.43
C ALA A 448 3.03 21.26 0.26
N ARG A 449 1.73 21.22 0.60
CA ARG A 449 1.06 20.03 1.13
C ARG A 449 1.14 18.84 0.17
N ILE A 450 0.77 19.04 -1.08
CA ILE A 450 0.80 17.99 -2.13
C ILE A 450 2.21 17.46 -2.33
N VAL A 451 3.20 18.33 -2.39
CA VAL A 451 4.61 17.95 -2.63
C VAL A 451 5.21 17.27 -1.40
N GLY A 452 5.03 17.84 -0.22
CA GLY A 452 5.57 17.28 1.03
C GLY A 452 5.00 15.91 1.35
N LEU A 453 3.66 15.76 1.28
CA LEU A 453 3.03 14.46 1.47
C LEU A 453 3.37 13.49 0.32
N GLY A 454 3.50 13.98 -0.90
CA GLY A 454 3.93 13.18 -2.05
C GLY A 454 5.34 12.62 -1.87
N ALA A 455 6.27 13.43 -1.35
CA ALA A 455 7.63 13.01 -1.01
C ALA A 455 7.63 11.89 0.02
N LEU A 456 6.92 12.07 1.14
CA LEU A 456 6.79 11.07 2.21
C LEU A 456 6.22 9.75 1.69
N LYS A 457 5.06 9.82 1.04
CA LYS A 457 4.33 8.64 0.55
C LYS A 457 5.14 7.86 -0.48
N TYR A 458 5.70 8.56 -1.46
CA TYR A 458 6.49 7.93 -2.51
C TYR A 458 7.74 7.24 -1.96
N PHE A 459 8.46 7.91 -1.05
CA PHE A 459 9.69 7.35 -0.47
C PHE A 459 9.42 6.05 0.29
N ILE A 460 8.31 6.00 1.02
CA ILE A 460 7.89 4.79 1.75
C ILE A 460 7.43 3.69 0.77
N LEU A 461 6.65 4.03 -0.25
CA LEU A 461 6.00 3.07 -1.13
C LEU A 461 6.90 2.55 -2.27
N LYS A 462 7.97 3.26 -2.64
CA LYS A 462 8.92 2.79 -3.67
C LYS A 462 9.76 1.59 -3.25
N VAL A 463 9.87 1.33 -1.94
CA VAL A 463 10.62 0.21 -1.37
C VAL A 463 9.73 -1.02 -1.29
N ASP A 464 10.26 -2.21 -1.64
CA ASP A 464 9.56 -3.48 -1.43
C ASP A 464 9.08 -3.57 0.04
N ALA A 465 7.79 -3.78 0.23
CA ALA A 465 7.18 -3.75 1.56
C ALA A 465 7.83 -4.73 2.55
N ARG A 466 8.32 -5.89 2.08
CA ARG A 466 8.96 -6.92 2.91
C ARG A 466 10.31 -6.50 3.49
N LYS A 467 10.93 -5.46 2.94
CA LYS A 467 12.23 -4.95 3.41
C LYS A 467 12.06 -3.95 4.53
N ASN A 468 12.97 -3.99 5.51
CA ASN A 468 13.16 -2.87 6.42
C ASN A 468 13.69 -1.67 5.63
N MET A 469 13.35 -0.48 6.09
CA MET A 469 13.80 0.75 5.42
C MET A 469 14.17 1.83 6.42
N LEU A 470 15.08 2.70 6.00
CA LEU A 470 15.36 3.97 6.65
C LEU A 470 14.64 5.07 5.86
N PHE A 471 13.77 5.83 6.51
CA PHE A 471 13.16 7.00 5.92
C PHE A 471 14.08 8.21 6.14
N ASN A 472 14.51 8.82 5.02
CA ASN A 472 15.34 10.03 5.03
C ASN A 472 14.53 11.20 4.48
N PRO A 473 14.10 12.18 5.32
CA PRO A 473 13.35 13.34 4.88
C PRO A 473 14.05 14.14 3.78
N GLU A 474 15.34 14.44 3.95
CA GLU A 474 16.14 15.25 3.00
C GLU A 474 16.22 14.59 1.60
N GLU A 475 16.45 13.26 1.55
CA GLU A 475 16.47 12.53 0.29
C GLU A 475 15.09 12.44 -0.36
N SER A 476 14.04 12.39 0.43
CA SER A 476 12.67 12.20 -0.06
C SER A 476 12.14 13.41 -0.82
N ILE A 477 12.61 14.63 -0.47
CA ILE A 477 12.19 15.90 -1.06
C ILE A 477 13.02 16.30 -2.28
N ASP A 478 14.06 15.56 -2.67
CA ASP A 478 14.93 15.88 -3.81
C ASP A 478 14.15 15.85 -5.14
N PHE A 479 14.36 16.88 -5.96
CA PHE A 479 13.73 17.02 -7.29
C PHE A 479 14.49 16.30 -8.42
N ASN A 480 15.64 15.70 -8.15
CA ASN A 480 16.52 15.09 -9.16
C ASN A 480 16.68 13.58 -9.01
N GLY A 481 16.12 13.00 -7.96
CA GLY A 481 16.28 11.59 -7.64
C GLY A 481 15.04 10.73 -7.96
N ASN A 482 15.07 9.48 -7.51
CA ASN A 482 13.89 8.60 -7.52
C ASN A 482 12.94 9.00 -6.37
N THR A 483 12.19 10.08 -6.55
CA THR A 483 11.38 10.75 -5.52
C THR A 483 10.00 11.13 -6.04
N GLY A 484 9.05 11.34 -5.12
CA GLY A 484 7.73 11.88 -5.45
C GLY A 484 7.81 13.24 -6.16
N PRO A 485 8.55 14.23 -5.60
CA PRO A 485 8.71 15.54 -6.23
C PRO A 485 9.27 15.51 -7.65
N PHE A 486 10.18 14.61 -8.00
CA PHE A 486 10.66 14.45 -9.37
C PHE A 486 9.53 14.09 -10.35
N ILE A 487 8.66 13.16 -9.96
CA ILE A 487 7.52 12.74 -10.77
C ILE A 487 6.47 13.85 -10.85
N GLN A 488 6.15 14.48 -9.71
CA GLN A 488 5.20 15.58 -9.61
C GLN A 488 5.64 16.80 -10.44
N TYR A 489 6.93 17.14 -10.41
CA TYR A 489 7.48 18.21 -11.22
C TYR A 489 7.37 17.95 -12.72
N THR A 490 7.58 16.71 -13.14
CA THR A 490 7.41 16.34 -14.56
C THR A 490 5.93 16.45 -14.99
N HIS A 491 4.99 16.03 -14.14
CA HIS A 491 3.57 16.24 -14.39
C HIS A 491 3.23 17.72 -14.53
N ALA A 492 3.67 18.57 -13.60
CA ALA A 492 3.44 20.02 -13.62
C ALA A 492 4.06 20.68 -14.86
N ARG A 493 5.25 20.22 -15.29
CA ARG A 493 5.91 20.66 -16.53
C ARG A 493 5.05 20.36 -17.75
N ILE A 494 4.52 19.15 -17.86
CA ILE A 494 3.61 18.78 -18.96
C ILE A 494 2.36 19.66 -18.94
N CYS A 495 1.73 19.83 -17.78
CA CYS A 495 0.59 20.73 -17.63
C CYS A 495 0.90 22.17 -18.05
N SER A 496 2.12 22.67 -17.80
CA SER A 496 2.56 23.97 -18.29
C SER A 496 2.64 24.03 -19.82
N ILE A 497 3.15 22.97 -20.48
CA ILE A 497 3.20 22.86 -21.94
C ILE A 497 1.77 22.91 -22.51
N LEU A 498 0.85 22.15 -21.94
CA LEU A 498 -0.54 22.11 -22.39
C LEU A 498 -1.27 23.45 -22.22
N ARG A 499 -1.00 24.18 -21.10
CA ARG A 499 -1.53 25.54 -20.89
C ARG A 499 -0.99 26.54 -21.92
N LYS A 500 0.31 26.46 -22.26
CA LYS A 500 0.90 27.29 -23.31
C LYS A 500 0.29 26.99 -24.67
N ALA A 501 0.12 25.71 -25.02
CA ALA A 501 -0.56 25.32 -26.26
C ALA A 501 -1.96 25.95 -26.35
N LYS A 502 -2.74 25.90 -25.26
CA LYS A 502 -4.06 26.52 -25.18
C LYS A 502 -4.00 28.06 -25.34
N ALA A 503 -3.03 28.70 -24.71
CA ALA A 503 -2.82 30.16 -24.83
C ALA A 503 -2.45 30.58 -26.26
N GLU A 504 -1.78 29.73 -26.99
CA GLU A 504 -1.41 29.92 -28.41
C GLU A 504 -2.55 29.45 -29.36
N ASN A 505 -3.74 29.13 -28.85
CA ASN A 505 -4.89 28.62 -29.59
C ASN A 505 -4.58 27.35 -30.43
N ILE A 506 -3.68 26.49 -29.91
CA ILE A 506 -3.41 25.19 -30.51
C ILE A 506 -4.47 24.20 -30.00
N ASP A 507 -5.31 23.73 -30.91
CA ASP A 507 -6.32 22.70 -30.62
C ASP A 507 -5.66 21.31 -30.66
N ILE A 508 -5.60 20.66 -29.49
CA ILE A 508 -5.00 19.33 -29.35
C ILE A 508 -6.08 18.28 -29.66
N PRO A 509 -5.92 17.46 -30.70
CA PRO A 509 -6.93 16.50 -31.07
C PRO A 509 -7.10 15.40 -29.99
N ALA A 510 -8.31 14.86 -29.89
CA ALA A 510 -8.58 13.71 -28.99
C ALA A 510 -7.88 12.44 -29.51
N THR A 511 -7.80 12.28 -30.83
CA THR A 511 -7.14 11.16 -31.53
C THR A 511 -6.30 11.66 -32.70
N LEU A 512 -5.22 10.95 -32.97
CA LEU A 512 -4.36 11.17 -34.12
C LEU A 512 -4.86 10.40 -35.36
N ALA A 513 -4.56 10.91 -36.56
CA ALA A 513 -4.79 10.17 -37.79
C ALA A 513 -3.83 8.97 -37.89
N GLU A 514 -4.26 7.88 -38.57
CA GLU A 514 -3.48 6.63 -38.67
C GLU A 514 -2.11 6.81 -39.33
N ASP A 515 -1.96 7.82 -40.19
CA ASP A 515 -0.73 8.17 -40.89
C ASP A 515 0.17 9.15 -40.08
N ALA A 516 -0.14 9.38 -38.80
CA ALA A 516 0.64 10.27 -37.98
C ALA A 516 2.11 9.80 -37.89
N PRO A 517 3.08 10.68 -38.14
CA PRO A 517 4.48 10.29 -38.19
C PRO A 517 5.00 10.04 -36.77
N LEU A 518 5.64 8.90 -36.55
CA LEU A 518 6.33 8.55 -35.31
C LEU A 518 7.81 8.34 -35.55
N ASN A 519 8.65 8.83 -34.65
CA ASN A 519 10.06 8.46 -34.58
C ASN A 519 10.28 7.35 -33.53
N GLU A 520 11.51 6.83 -33.48
CA GLU A 520 11.86 5.74 -32.57
C GLU A 520 11.63 6.06 -31.08
N LYS A 521 11.93 7.31 -30.65
CA LYS A 521 11.73 7.72 -29.25
C LYS A 521 10.26 7.96 -28.90
N GLU A 522 9.49 8.48 -29.83
CA GLU A 522 8.03 8.60 -29.68
C GLU A 522 7.41 7.20 -29.57
N THR A 523 7.84 6.26 -30.41
CA THR A 523 7.41 4.85 -30.36
C THR A 523 7.80 4.19 -29.05
N ALA A 524 9.03 4.37 -28.58
CA ALA A 524 9.50 3.83 -27.29
C ALA A 524 8.67 4.36 -26.11
N LEU A 525 8.31 5.65 -26.13
CA LEU A 525 7.49 6.25 -25.09
C LEU A 525 6.03 5.73 -25.13
N ILE A 526 5.45 5.49 -26.32
CA ILE A 526 4.15 4.84 -26.45
C ILE A 526 4.21 3.41 -25.91
N GLN A 527 5.27 2.68 -26.23
CA GLN A 527 5.49 1.33 -25.68
C GLN A 527 5.56 1.37 -24.14
N LYS A 528 6.30 2.34 -23.57
CA LYS A 528 6.39 2.52 -22.12
C LYS A 528 5.03 2.83 -21.47
N LEU A 529 4.23 3.69 -22.09
CA LEU A 529 2.86 3.97 -21.65
C LEU A 529 1.99 2.71 -21.66
N SER A 530 2.13 1.87 -22.68
CA SER A 530 1.36 0.64 -22.83
C SER A 530 1.67 -0.41 -21.76
N GLU A 531 2.89 -0.38 -21.18
CA GLU A 531 3.29 -1.27 -20.09
C GLU A 531 2.49 -1.00 -18.78
N TYR A 532 1.76 0.12 -18.66
CA TYR A 532 1.01 0.48 -17.46
C TYR A 532 -0.04 -0.55 -17.07
N GLU A 533 -0.81 -1.06 -18.04
CA GLU A 533 -1.80 -2.10 -17.80
C GLU A 533 -1.17 -3.33 -17.13
N MET A 534 -0.04 -3.80 -17.65
CA MET A 534 0.69 -4.94 -17.11
C MET A 534 1.27 -4.63 -15.73
N ALA A 535 1.76 -3.40 -15.51
CA ALA A 535 2.27 -2.96 -14.22
C ALA A 535 1.17 -2.98 -13.14
N VAL A 536 -0.05 -2.52 -13.46
CA VAL A 536 -1.20 -2.55 -12.54
C VAL A 536 -1.62 -3.99 -12.23
N GLN A 537 -1.71 -4.85 -13.25
CA GLN A 537 -2.06 -6.27 -13.07
C GLN A 537 -1.03 -7.01 -12.21
N GLN A 538 0.26 -6.81 -12.48
CA GLN A 538 1.33 -7.45 -11.73
C GLN A 538 1.39 -6.93 -10.29
N ALA A 539 1.19 -5.62 -10.08
CA ALA A 539 1.13 -5.03 -8.75
C ALA A 539 -0.02 -5.62 -7.90
N GLY A 540 -1.18 -5.89 -8.53
CA GLY A 540 -2.30 -6.56 -7.85
C GLY A 540 -2.00 -8.02 -7.52
N LYS A 541 -1.35 -8.74 -8.41
CA LYS A 541 -0.97 -10.14 -8.21
C LYS A 541 0.09 -10.30 -7.11
N ASP A 542 1.08 -9.42 -7.08
CA ASP A 542 2.20 -9.48 -6.15
C ASP A 542 1.97 -8.69 -4.87
N TYR A 543 0.82 -8.00 -4.74
CA TYR A 543 0.55 -7.04 -3.66
C TYR A 543 1.67 -6.01 -3.53
N SER A 544 2.03 -5.34 -4.65
CA SER A 544 3.26 -4.54 -4.73
C SER A 544 3.03 -3.08 -5.08
N PRO A 545 2.80 -2.19 -4.10
CA PRO A 545 2.81 -0.74 -4.35
C PRO A 545 4.10 -0.25 -5.00
N SER A 546 5.25 -0.84 -4.64
CA SER A 546 6.55 -0.47 -5.21
C SER A 546 6.65 -0.74 -6.71
N GLY A 547 5.89 -1.69 -7.25
CA GLY A 547 5.80 -1.93 -8.69
C GLY A 547 5.23 -0.72 -9.43
N ILE A 548 4.16 -0.12 -8.90
CA ILE A 548 3.56 1.10 -9.46
C ILE A 548 4.50 2.30 -9.31
N ALA A 549 5.12 2.47 -8.13
CA ALA A 549 6.06 3.57 -7.89
C ALA A 549 7.23 3.54 -8.89
N ASN A 550 7.85 2.38 -9.07
CA ASN A 550 8.95 2.19 -10.01
C ASN A 550 8.50 2.43 -11.47
N TYR A 551 7.32 1.96 -11.84
CA TYR A 551 6.77 2.23 -13.17
C TYR A 551 6.60 3.74 -13.43
N CYS A 552 6.01 4.48 -12.49
CA CYS A 552 5.84 5.93 -12.61
C CYS A 552 7.19 6.65 -12.75
N TYR A 553 8.20 6.23 -11.99
CA TYR A 553 9.55 6.79 -12.09
C TYR A 553 10.19 6.51 -13.46
N GLU A 554 10.14 5.28 -13.95
CA GLU A 554 10.72 4.94 -15.25
C GLU A 554 9.99 5.66 -16.41
N LEU A 555 8.66 5.76 -16.37
CA LEU A 555 7.90 6.56 -17.34
C LEU A 555 8.34 8.04 -17.32
N THR A 556 8.52 8.58 -16.13
CA THR A 556 8.98 9.97 -15.94
C THR A 556 10.37 10.19 -16.54
N LYS A 557 11.31 9.27 -16.33
CA LYS A 557 12.66 9.33 -16.93
C LYS A 557 12.60 9.30 -18.46
N GLU A 558 11.85 8.36 -19.03
CA GLU A 558 11.68 8.25 -20.49
C GLU A 558 11.11 9.54 -21.08
N PHE A 559 10.08 10.11 -20.45
CA PHE A 559 9.53 11.39 -20.91
C PHE A 559 10.54 12.53 -20.79
N ASN A 560 11.26 12.66 -19.67
CA ASN A 560 12.25 13.74 -19.51
C ASN A 560 13.39 13.61 -20.52
N GLN A 561 13.83 12.40 -20.86
CA GLN A 561 14.81 12.18 -21.92
C GLN A 561 14.26 12.57 -23.29
N PHE A 562 13.03 12.15 -23.60
CA PHE A 562 12.34 12.56 -24.83
C PHE A 562 12.21 14.09 -24.92
N TYR A 563 11.79 14.76 -23.85
CA TYR A 563 11.61 16.21 -23.82
C TYR A 563 12.92 17.00 -23.95
N HIS A 564 14.03 16.42 -23.47
CA HIS A 564 15.37 16.99 -23.66
C HIS A 564 15.79 16.95 -25.13
N ASP A 565 15.50 15.86 -25.84
CA ASP A 565 15.97 15.65 -27.21
C ASP A 565 15.03 16.30 -28.26
N TYR A 566 13.75 16.49 -27.93
CA TYR A 566 12.72 16.97 -28.86
C TYR A 566 11.89 18.10 -28.26
N THR A 567 11.83 19.23 -28.97
CA THR A 567 10.89 20.30 -28.61
C THR A 567 9.47 19.87 -28.95
N ILE A 568 8.49 20.29 -28.12
CA ILE A 568 7.07 20.01 -28.35
C ILE A 568 6.43 21.20 -29.05
N LEU A 569 6.32 22.36 -28.40
CA LEU A 569 5.70 23.57 -28.98
C LEU A 569 6.55 24.19 -30.09
N GLY A 570 7.87 24.09 -30.00
CA GLY A 570 8.79 24.59 -31.00
C GLY A 570 8.92 23.73 -32.27
N GLU A 571 8.25 22.58 -32.34
CA GLU A 571 8.26 21.76 -33.57
C GLU A 571 7.58 22.49 -34.72
N ALA A 572 8.27 22.56 -35.87
CA ALA A 572 7.77 23.27 -37.05
C ALA A 572 6.71 22.47 -37.81
N ASP A 573 6.85 21.12 -37.86
CA ASP A 573 5.90 20.23 -38.50
C ASP A 573 4.67 20.07 -37.59
N ASN A 574 3.53 20.52 -38.07
CA ASN A 574 2.28 20.50 -37.30
C ASN A 574 1.79 19.08 -36.96
N LYS A 575 1.99 18.10 -37.88
CA LYS A 575 1.62 16.70 -37.59
C LYS A 575 2.47 16.14 -36.43
N LYS A 576 3.80 16.36 -36.44
CA LYS A 576 4.70 15.95 -35.37
C LYS A 576 4.40 16.67 -34.06
N LYS A 577 4.08 17.97 -34.12
CA LYS A 577 3.67 18.76 -32.95
C LYS A 577 2.43 18.16 -32.28
N MET A 578 1.38 17.81 -33.07
CA MET A 578 0.17 17.18 -32.55
C MET A 578 0.48 15.82 -31.91
N VAL A 579 1.30 14.98 -32.53
CA VAL A 579 1.76 13.72 -31.93
C VAL A 579 2.38 13.95 -30.56
N ARG A 580 3.34 14.88 -30.45
CA ARG A 580 4.06 15.18 -29.21
C ARG A 580 3.15 15.75 -28.13
N LEU A 581 2.16 16.57 -28.49
CA LEU A 581 1.18 17.11 -27.54
C LEU A 581 0.24 16.02 -27.02
N VAL A 582 -0.29 15.13 -27.89
CA VAL A 582 -1.13 13.99 -27.47
C VAL A 582 -0.30 13.03 -26.61
N LEU A 583 0.93 12.76 -26.98
CA LEU A 583 1.85 11.91 -26.23
C LEU A 583 2.14 12.47 -24.82
N ALA A 584 2.51 13.76 -24.74
CA ALA A 584 2.75 14.44 -23.46
C ALA A 584 1.51 14.42 -22.56
N LYS A 585 0.31 14.71 -23.11
CA LYS A 585 -0.96 14.65 -22.39
C LYS A 585 -1.23 13.24 -21.84
N SER A 586 -0.94 12.20 -22.65
CA SER A 586 -1.08 10.81 -22.25
C SER A 586 -0.11 10.41 -21.13
N VAL A 587 1.13 10.90 -21.18
CA VAL A 587 2.12 10.70 -20.10
C VAL A 587 1.64 11.33 -18.80
N ALA A 588 1.17 12.59 -18.81
CA ALA A 588 0.64 13.25 -17.63
C ALA A 588 -0.53 12.48 -17.01
N LYS A 589 -1.45 11.98 -17.85
CA LYS A 589 -2.60 11.18 -17.41
C LYS A 589 -2.17 9.87 -16.75
N VAL A 590 -1.26 9.10 -17.37
CA VAL A 590 -0.80 7.82 -16.83
C VAL A 590 0.00 8.04 -15.53
N ILE A 591 0.84 9.09 -15.46
CA ILE A 591 1.51 9.48 -14.20
C ILE A 591 0.46 9.77 -13.11
N LYS A 592 -0.55 10.59 -13.41
CA LYS A 592 -1.62 10.92 -12.47
C LYS A 592 -2.36 9.67 -11.98
N ASN A 593 -2.71 8.75 -12.88
CA ASN A 593 -3.37 7.50 -12.54
C ASN A 593 -2.48 6.61 -11.66
N GLY A 594 -1.22 6.41 -12.02
CA GLY A 594 -0.28 5.60 -11.22
C GLY A 594 -0.02 6.19 -9.84
N MET A 595 0.19 7.51 -9.75
CA MET A 595 0.39 8.19 -8.46
C MET A 595 -0.87 8.12 -7.57
N ARG A 596 -2.07 8.20 -8.16
CA ARG A 596 -3.34 7.99 -7.46
C ARG A 596 -3.42 6.62 -6.80
N LEU A 597 -2.94 5.55 -7.45
CA LEU A 597 -2.88 4.20 -6.85
C LEU A 597 -1.96 4.13 -5.63
N LEU A 598 -1.03 5.07 -5.51
CA LEU A 598 -0.17 5.24 -4.32
C LEU A 598 -0.77 6.21 -3.28
N GLY A 599 -1.95 6.78 -3.53
CA GLY A 599 -2.53 7.82 -2.70
C GLY A 599 -1.77 9.15 -2.77
N ILE A 600 -1.08 9.41 -3.88
CA ILE A 600 -0.26 10.61 -4.10
C ILE A 600 -0.94 11.52 -5.12
N GLU A 601 -1.17 12.75 -4.71
CA GLU A 601 -1.66 13.80 -5.60
C GLU A 601 -0.52 14.37 -6.46
N VAL A 602 -0.84 14.82 -7.66
CA VAL A 602 0.11 15.48 -8.56
C VAL A 602 -0.39 16.89 -8.89
N PRO A 603 0.41 17.94 -8.62
CA PRO A 603 -0.01 19.31 -8.86
C PRO A 603 0.08 19.64 -10.37
N GLU A 604 -0.72 20.58 -10.82
CA GLU A 604 -0.64 21.10 -12.19
C GLU A 604 0.40 22.22 -12.35
N ARG A 605 0.81 22.84 -11.24
CA ARG A 605 1.85 23.89 -11.15
C ARG A 605 2.80 23.58 -10.01
N MET A 606 4.06 23.85 -10.22
CA MET A 606 5.10 23.58 -9.23
C MET A 606 6.34 24.43 -9.48
#